data_4e94ab944503d3fae4957e5d128ba38f
#
_entry.id   4e94ab944503d3fae4957e5d128ba38f
#
_cell.length_a   1.000
_cell.length_b   1.000
_cell.length_c   1.000
_cell.angle_alpha   90.00
_cell.angle_beta   90.00
_cell.angle_gamma   90.00
#
_symmetry.space_group_name_H-M   'P 1'
#
loop_
_entity.id
_entity.type
_entity.pdbx_description
1 polymer ?
#
loop_
_entity_poly.entity_id
_entity_poly.type
_entity_poly.pdbx_seq_one_letter_code
_entity_poly.pdbx_strand_id
1 'polypeptide(L)'
;MTGSIRSINAVTLATADMAASLAFYDGLGFVRIVGDAASPFATYPVGDGFLNLQLDPEHAPVGAIWGRVIFFVDDVDAMHARVVAAGYRPEMEPSDAPWGERYFHVRDPDGHELSFAAPLGGS
;
A
#
# COMPACT_ATOMS: atom_id res chain seq x y z
N MET A 1 -18.76 0.86 29.43
CA MET A 1 -17.89 0.54 28.26
C MET A 1 -18.54 -0.54 27.42
N THR A 2 -18.71 -0.28 26.15
CA THR A 2 -19.42 -1.16 25.25
C THR A 2 -18.51 -2.02 24.38
N GLY A 3 -17.21 -1.70 24.33
CA GLY A 3 -16.29 -2.37 23.41
C GLY A 3 -16.60 -2.09 21.95
N SER A 4 -17.13 -0.92 21.62
CA SER A 4 -17.45 -0.57 20.24
C SER A 4 -16.21 -0.46 19.37
N ILE A 5 -16.30 -0.98 18.15
CA ILE A 5 -15.22 -0.84 17.16
C ILE A 5 -15.28 0.59 16.62
N ARG A 6 -14.13 1.29 16.64
CA ARG A 6 -14.04 2.70 16.28
C ARG A 6 -13.50 2.94 14.88
N SER A 7 -12.45 2.22 14.52
CA SER A 7 -11.76 2.47 13.26
C SER A 7 -10.76 1.34 12.97
N ILE A 8 -10.22 1.36 11.76
CA ILE A 8 -9.01 0.60 11.45
C ILE A 8 -7.83 1.56 11.73
N ASN A 9 -7.02 1.24 12.75
CA ASN A 9 -5.89 2.09 13.11
C ASN A 9 -4.69 1.85 12.22
N ALA A 10 -4.39 0.59 11.94
CA ALA A 10 -3.18 0.24 11.19
C ALA A 10 -3.38 -1.09 10.47
N VAL A 11 -2.62 -1.26 9.40
CA VAL A 11 -2.42 -2.54 8.73
C VAL A 11 -0.94 -2.85 8.80
N THR A 12 -0.58 -4.06 9.24
CA THR A 12 0.80 -4.52 9.27
C THR A 12 1.00 -5.60 8.23
N LEU A 13 1.95 -5.40 7.32
CA LEU A 13 2.28 -6.34 6.26
C LEU A 13 3.65 -6.94 6.54
N ALA A 14 3.77 -8.26 6.36
CA ALA A 14 5.04 -8.95 6.47
C ALA A 14 5.92 -8.66 5.26
N THR A 15 7.21 -8.51 5.50
CA THR A 15 8.21 -8.40 4.42
C THR A 15 9.39 -9.29 4.72
N ALA A 16 9.87 -10.00 3.69
CA ALA A 16 11.10 -10.80 3.80
C ALA A 16 12.36 -9.95 3.62
N ASP A 17 12.21 -8.74 3.05
CA ASP A 17 13.33 -7.85 2.72
C ASP A 17 12.92 -6.41 3.01
N MET A 18 13.32 -5.91 4.17
CA MET A 18 12.93 -4.56 4.60
C MET A 18 13.45 -3.50 3.63
N ALA A 19 14.69 -3.63 3.14
CA ALA A 19 15.25 -2.64 2.22
C ALA A 19 14.44 -2.54 0.93
N ALA A 20 14.03 -3.67 0.37
CA ALA A 20 13.22 -3.69 -0.85
C ALA A 20 11.83 -3.07 -0.63
N SER A 21 11.22 -3.37 0.51
CA SER A 21 9.90 -2.80 0.85
C SER A 21 9.96 -1.31 1.10
N LEU A 22 10.99 -0.83 1.80
CA LEU A 22 11.17 0.60 2.02
C LEU A 22 11.39 1.34 0.70
N ALA A 23 12.19 0.75 -0.20
CA ALA A 23 12.41 1.35 -1.53
C ALA A 23 11.09 1.48 -2.30
N PHE A 24 10.23 0.46 -2.21
CA PHE A 24 8.92 0.47 -2.85
C PHE A 24 8.03 1.58 -2.28
N TYR A 25 7.77 1.55 -0.97
CA TYR A 25 6.81 2.48 -0.36
C TYR A 25 7.33 3.92 -0.36
N ASP A 26 8.60 4.14 -0.02
CA ASP A 26 9.21 5.47 -0.12
C ASP A 26 9.13 5.99 -1.56
N GLY A 27 9.42 5.12 -2.53
CA GLY A 27 9.41 5.47 -3.95
C GLY A 27 8.03 5.88 -4.48
N LEU A 28 6.97 5.35 -3.89
CA LEU A 28 5.60 5.69 -4.26
C LEU A 28 5.06 6.91 -3.51
N GLY A 29 5.86 7.50 -2.62
CA GLY A 29 5.45 8.73 -1.96
C GLY A 29 4.93 8.56 -0.55
N PHE A 30 4.95 7.36 0.01
CA PHE A 30 4.66 7.17 1.42
C PHE A 30 5.78 7.82 2.23
N VAL A 31 5.44 8.47 3.34
CA VAL A 31 6.41 9.17 4.18
C VAL A 31 6.64 8.37 5.45
N ARG A 32 7.82 7.79 5.56
CA ARG A 32 8.19 6.93 6.67
C ARG A 32 8.57 7.76 7.90
N ILE A 33 8.11 7.36 9.08
CA ILE A 33 8.45 8.03 10.35
C ILE A 33 9.24 7.15 11.30
N VAL A 34 9.24 5.81 11.13
CA VAL A 34 9.94 4.86 11.99
C VAL A 34 10.58 3.80 11.12
N GLY A 35 11.80 3.42 11.48
CA GLY A 35 12.50 2.28 10.89
C GLY A 35 13.40 2.65 9.72
N ASP A 36 14.35 1.76 9.42
CA ASP A 36 15.26 1.84 8.28
C ASP A 36 15.52 0.42 7.75
N ALA A 37 16.43 0.31 6.77
CA ALA A 37 16.69 -0.98 6.12
C ALA A 37 17.22 -2.06 7.07
N ALA A 38 17.78 -1.69 8.21
CA ALA A 38 18.29 -2.61 9.22
C ALA A 38 17.27 -2.88 10.33
N SER A 39 16.11 -2.22 10.29
CA SER A 39 15.10 -2.33 11.35
C SER A 39 14.19 -3.52 11.12
N PRO A 40 13.69 -4.17 12.20
CA PRO A 40 12.70 -5.23 12.06
C PRO A 40 11.29 -4.71 11.82
N PHE A 41 11.07 -3.40 11.93
CA PHE A 41 9.74 -2.79 11.82
C PHE A 41 9.85 -1.38 11.27
N ALA A 42 8.89 -0.99 10.45
CA ALA A 42 8.80 0.36 9.89
C ALA A 42 7.35 0.82 9.88
N THR A 43 7.15 2.12 9.95
CA THR A 43 5.81 2.73 10.01
C THR A 43 5.70 3.92 9.09
N TYR A 44 4.60 3.94 8.35
CA TYR A 44 4.19 5.03 7.47
C TYR A 44 2.83 5.54 7.93
N PRO A 45 2.70 6.83 8.34
CA PRO A 45 1.38 7.41 8.54
C PRO A 45 0.63 7.49 7.20
N VAL A 46 -0.64 7.14 7.23
CA VAL A 46 -1.52 7.25 6.06
C VAL A 46 -2.87 7.78 6.56
N GLY A 47 -3.18 9.03 6.24
CA GLY A 47 -4.37 9.67 6.80
C GLY A 47 -4.34 9.63 8.33
N ASP A 48 -5.40 9.14 8.94
CA ASP A 48 -5.49 8.99 10.40
C ASP A 48 -4.96 7.64 10.90
N GLY A 49 -4.52 6.78 9.99
CA GLY A 49 -4.02 5.45 10.33
C GLY A 49 -2.56 5.27 9.95
N PHE A 50 -2.15 4.01 9.93
CA PHE A 50 -0.76 3.66 9.65
C PHE A 50 -0.66 2.41 8.79
N LEU A 51 0.35 2.40 7.96
CA LEU A 51 0.83 1.19 7.29
C LEU A 51 2.15 0.81 7.95
N ASN A 52 2.22 -0.41 8.48
CA ASN A 52 3.44 -0.93 9.09
C ASN A 52 4.02 -2.05 8.24
N LEU A 53 5.33 -2.16 8.27
CA LEU A 53 6.06 -3.31 7.70
C LEU A 53 6.76 -4.03 8.84
N GLN A 54 6.62 -5.35 8.88
CA GLN A 54 7.27 -6.19 9.89
C GLN A 54 8.17 -7.19 9.18
N LEU A 55 9.44 -7.18 9.53
CA LEU A 55 10.40 -8.10 8.94
C LEU A 55 10.11 -9.53 9.37
N ASP A 56 9.96 -10.39 8.40
CA ASP A 56 9.86 -11.84 8.56
C ASP A 56 10.71 -12.46 7.46
N PRO A 57 11.98 -12.81 7.76
CA PRO A 57 12.89 -13.33 6.73
C PRO A 57 12.40 -14.61 6.07
N GLU A 58 11.49 -15.34 6.70
CA GLU A 58 10.94 -16.57 6.16
C GLU A 58 9.62 -16.37 5.42
N HIS A 59 9.15 -15.12 5.31
CA HIS A 59 7.92 -14.83 4.60
C HIS A 59 8.05 -15.19 3.13
N ALA A 60 7.19 -16.11 2.67
CA ALA A 60 7.13 -16.47 1.26
C ALA A 60 6.33 -15.42 0.49
N PRO A 61 6.69 -15.12 -0.77
CA PRO A 61 5.91 -14.21 -1.60
C PRO A 61 4.45 -14.66 -1.67
N VAL A 62 3.53 -13.70 -1.57
CA VAL A 62 2.10 -13.97 -1.65
C VAL A 62 1.75 -14.32 -3.09
N GLY A 63 1.29 -15.54 -3.33
CA GLY A 63 0.84 -15.98 -4.64
C GLY A 63 -0.62 -15.65 -4.89
N ALA A 64 -1.49 -16.23 -4.06
CA ALA A 64 -2.92 -15.94 -4.12
C ALA A 64 -3.24 -14.69 -3.29
N ILE A 65 -4.20 -13.92 -3.74
CA ILE A 65 -4.64 -12.71 -3.02
C ILE A 65 -5.35 -13.14 -1.74
N TRP A 66 -4.81 -12.74 -0.59
CA TRP A 66 -5.45 -12.94 0.71
C TRP A 66 -6.42 -11.82 1.04
N GLY A 67 -6.24 -10.67 0.39
CA GLY A 67 -6.98 -9.45 0.59
C GLY A 67 -6.17 -8.33 -0.03
N ARG A 68 -6.59 -7.08 0.16
CA ARG A 68 -5.84 -5.93 -0.32
C ARG A 68 -6.03 -4.75 0.59
N VAL A 69 -5.05 -3.85 0.56
CA VAL A 69 -5.16 -2.55 1.22
C VAL A 69 -5.49 -1.52 0.15
N ILE A 70 -6.52 -0.72 0.37
CA ILE A 70 -6.96 0.31 -0.56
C ILE A 70 -6.58 1.67 0.02
N PHE A 71 -5.78 2.41 -0.74
CA PHE A 71 -5.38 3.77 -0.37
C PHE A 71 -6.11 4.76 -1.28
N PHE A 72 -6.70 5.78 -0.69
CA PHE A 72 -7.21 6.89 -1.49
C PHE A 72 -6.06 7.84 -1.82
N VAL A 73 -6.02 8.26 -3.09
CA VAL A 73 -5.07 9.23 -3.60
C VAL A 73 -5.84 10.36 -4.28
N ASP A 74 -5.21 11.50 -4.45
CA ASP A 74 -5.85 12.64 -5.09
C ASP A 74 -5.95 12.48 -6.61
N ASP A 75 -5.01 11.75 -7.23
CA ASP A 75 -4.95 11.57 -8.69
C ASP A 75 -4.45 10.16 -9.01
N VAL A 76 -5.38 9.30 -9.40
CA VAL A 76 -5.09 7.88 -9.67
C VAL A 76 -4.15 7.71 -10.86
N ASP A 77 -4.35 8.48 -11.93
CA ASP A 77 -3.50 8.37 -13.12
C ASP A 77 -2.07 8.84 -12.84
N ALA A 78 -1.92 9.90 -12.05
CA ALA A 78 -0.60 10.37 -11.62
C ALA A 78 0.10 9.33 -10.75
N MET A 79 -0.63 8.68 -9.85
CA MET A 79 -0.08 7.62 -9.02
C MET A 79 0.36 6.41 -9.86
N HIS A 80 -0.43 6.02 -10.84
CA HIS A 80 -0.07 4.96 -11.78
C HIS A 80 1.23 5.29 -12.50
N ALA A 81 1.34 6.51 -13.02
CA ALA A 81 2.56 6.97 -13.71
C ALA A 81 3.78 6.92 -12.77
N ARG A 82 3.59 7.28 -11.50
CA ARG A 82 4.65 7.23 -10.50
C ARG A 82 5.13 5.80 -10.22
N VAL A 83 4.21 4.85 -10.13
CA VAL A 83 4.54 3.44 -9.96
C VAL A 83 5.41 2.94 -11.11
N VAL A 84 5.01 3.25 -12.33
CA VAL A 84 5.77 2.86 -13.53
C VAL A 84 7.14 3.53 -13.55
N ALA A 85 7.21 4.83 -13.25
CA ALA A 85 8.46 5.58 -13.24
C ALA A 85 9.43 5.06 -12.18
N ALA A 86 8.92 4.53 -11.07
CA ALA A 86 9.72 3.93 -10.01
C ALA A 86 10.25 2.53 -10.37
N GLY A 87 9.86 1.97 -11.51
CA GLY A 87 10.33 0.68 -12.01
C GLY A 87 9.44 -0.50 -11.65
N TYR A 88 8.24 -0.27 -11.13
CA TYR A 88 7.30 -1.32 -10.78
C TYR A 88 6.23 -1.46 -11.86
N ARG A 89 5.56 -2.62 -11.86
CA ARG A 89 4.56 -2.94 -12.88
C ARG A 89 3.18 -3.03 -12.23
N PRO A 90 2.27 -2.05 -12.50
CA PRO A 90 0.88 -2.20 -12.08
C PRO A 90 0.24 -3.43 -12.70
N GLU A 91 -0.74 -4.01 -12.02
CA GLU A 91 -1.45 -5.18 -12.51
C GLU A 91 -2.46 -4.83 -13.61
N MET A 92 -2.82 -3.55 -13.71
CA MET A 92 -3.82 -3.08 -14.68
C MET A 92 -3.63 -1.59 -14.93
N GLU A 93 -4.21 -1.10 -16.02
CA GLU A 93 -4.34 0.33 -16.26
C GLU A 93 -5.44 0.90 -15.34
N PRO A 94 -5.39 2.20 -15.00
CA PRO A 94 -6.48 2.80 -14.24
C PRO A 94 -7.83 2.59 -14.91
N SER A 95 -8.85 2.28 -14.12
CA SER A 95 -10.17 1.95 -14.63
C SER A 95 -11.25 2.54 -13.73
N ASP A 96 -12.39 2.90 -14.31
CA ASP A 96 -13.54 3.38 -13.58
C ASP A 96 -14.42 2.19 -13.19
N ALA A 97 -14.67 2.05 -11.89
CA ALA A 97 -15.47 0.98 -11.37
C ALA A 97 -16.97 1.35 -11.29
N PRO A 98 -17.88 0.37 -11.43
CA PRO A 98 -19.30 0.66 -11.37
C PRO A 98 -19.78 1.20 -10.02
N TRP A 99 -19.01 1.02 -8.95
CA TRP A 99 -19.34 1.56 -7.63
C TRP A 99 -18.90 3.01 -7.41
N GLY A 100 -18.37 3.66 -8.44
CA GLY A 100 -18.10 5.10 -8.39
C GLY A 100 -16.68 5.50 -8.03
N GLU A 101 -15.71 4.64 -8.28
CA GLU A 101 -14.30 4.93 -8.03
C GLU A 101 -13.45 4.62 -9.26
N ARG A 102 -12.38 5.42 -9.45
CA ARG A 102 -11.30 5.08 -10.36
C ARG A 102 -10.20 4.43 -9.55
N TYR A 103 -9.57 3.40 -10.08
CA TYR A 103 -8.61 2.61 -9.30
C TYR A 103 -7.63 1.85 -10.19
N PHE A 104 -6.55 1.37 -9.59
CA PHE A 104 -5.70 0.31 -10.15
C PHE A 104 -5.07 -0.47 -9.00
N HIS A 105 -4.56 -1.65 -9.32
CA HIS A 105 -3.88 -2.53 -8.38
C HIS A 105 -2.41 -2.65 -8.72
N VAL A 106 -1.58 -2.85 -7.69
CA VAL A 106 -0.16 -3.17 -7.83
C VAL A 106 0.24 -4.06 -6.67
N ARG A 107 1.16 -4.98 -6.91
CA ARG A 107 1.73 -5.80 -5.84
C ARG A 107 3.00 -5.17 -5.32
N ASP A 108 3.18 -5.23 -4.00
CA ASP A 108 4.43 -4.81 -3.38
C ASP A 108 5.50 -5.90 -3.56
N PRO A 109 6.77 -5.70 -3.11
CA PRO A 109 7.83 -6.69 -3.31
C PRO A 109 7.56 -8.07 -2.70
N ASP A 110 6.70 -8.14 -1.69
CA ASP A 110 6.32 -9.41 -1.06
C ASP A 110 5.05 -10.03 -1.64
N GLY A 111 4.47 -9.42 -2.66
CA GLY A 111 3.29 -9.91 -3.33
C GLY A 111 1.96 -9.48 -2.72
N HIS A 112 1.97 -8.61 -1.72
CA HIS A 112 0.73 -8.06 -1.18
C HIS A 112 0.07 -7.14 -2.21
N GLU A 113 -1.21 -7.33 -2.46
CA GLU A 113 -1.93 -6.50 -3.42
C GLU A 113 -2.39 -5.21 -2.77
N LEU A 114 -2.02 -4.09 -3.39
CA LEU A 114 -2.45 -2.76 -3.01
C LEU A 114 -3.37 -2.21 -4.09
N SER A 115 -4.30 -1.37 -3.69
CA SER A 115 -5.15 -0.61 -4.61
C SER A 115 -4.99 0.87 -4.32
N PHE A 116 -4.85 1.66 -5.37
CA PHE A 116 -4.90 3.12 -5.28
C PHE A 116 -6.18 3.58 -5.97
N ALA A 117 -6.97 4.37 -5.26
CA ALA A 117 -8.32 4.72 -5.71
C ALA A 117 -8.66 6.17 -5.39
N ALA A 118 -9.62 6.71 -6.10
CA ALA A 118 -10.24 8.00 -5.82
C ALA A 118 -11.69 7.97 -6.25
N PRO A 119 -12.58 8.68 -5.54
CA PRO A 119 -13.97 8.78 -5.97
C PRO A 119 -14.08 9.44 -7.34
N LEU A 120 -14.98 8.94 -8.18
CA LEU A 120 -15.34 9.62 -9.42
C LEU A 120 -16.15 10.87 -9.08
N GLY A 121 -16.03 11.90 -9.90
CA GLY A 121 -16.73 13.16 -9.66
C GLY A 121 -15.90 14.18 -8.89
N GLY A 122 -14.64 13.89 -8.62
CA GLY A 122 -13.68 14.88 -8.15
C GLY A 122 -13.89 15.37 -6.73
N SER A 123 -14.41 14.58 -5.88
CA SER A 123 -14.65 14.99 -4.50
C SER A 123 -13.43 14.93 -3.64
#